data_90509428b689d630932184225394c901
#
_entry.id   90509428b689d630932184225394c901
#
_cell.length_a   1.000
_cell.length_b   1.000
_cell.length_c   1.000
_cell.angle_alpha   90.00
_cell.angle_beta   90.00
_cell.angle_gamma   90.00
#
_symmetry.space_group_name_H-M   'P 1'
#
loop_
_entity.id
_entity.type
_entity.pdbx_description
1 polymer ?
#
loop_
_entity_poly.entity_id
_entity_poly.type
_entity_poly.pdbx_seq_one_letter_code
_entity_poly.pdbx_strand_id
1 'polypeptide(L)'
;MIATLILGRGGSTGLPGKNIMPILNRPLMSYPLMAAKNSKYCDRIFLSTDDHDIRRVGESFGVINIDRPDYLATKDALAVDAYIHGYEEIKKVLGEDPEILILLFCNGATVLSEQIDQAVEILRGDSSLDSACTVSSYNMWSPLRAKKLMRTVN
;
A
#
# COMPACT_ATOMS: atom_id res chain seq x y z
N MET A 1 0.85 4.82 16.88
CA MET A 1 0.31 3.64 16.13
C MET A 1 0.76 3.73 14.67
N ILE A 2 1.14 2.60 14.07
CA ILE A 2 1.50 2.52 12.64
C ILE A 2 0.32 1.93 11.86
N ALA A 3 -0.15 2.67 10.85
CA ALA A 3 -1.22 2.24 9.98
C ALA A 3 -0.67 1.80 8.61
N THR A 4 -1.26 0.76 8.03
CA THR A 4 -0.98 0.34 6.65
C THR A 4 -2.19 0.61 5.78
N LEU A 5 -2.02 1.33 4.69
CA LEU A 5 -3.04 1.58 3.67
C LEU A 5 -2.68 0.82 2.40
N ILE A 6 -3.58 -0.07 1.98
CA ILE A 6 -3.45 -0.82 0.74
C ILE A 6 -4.45 -0.26 -0.27
N LEU A 7 -3.97 0.12 -1.46
CA LEU A 7 -4.83 0.62 -2.52
C LEU A 7 -5.11 -0.44 -3.57
N GLY A 8 -6.39 -0.67 -3.85
CA GLY A 8 -6.85 -1.52 -4.93
C GLY A 8 -8.10 -0.96 -5.60
N ARG A 9 -8.08 -0.67 -6.89
CA ARG A 9 -9.28 -0.32 -7.65
C ARG A 9 -9.72 -1.48 -8.54
N GLY A 10 -11.02 -1.57 -8.82
CA GLY A 10 -11.60 -2.60 -9.69
C GLY A 10 -11.26 -2.39 -11.16
N GLY A 11 -11.47 -1.19 -11.69
CA GLY A 11 -11.39 -0.84 -13.10
C GLY A 11 -9.97 -0.83 -13.70
N SER A 12 -9.27 -1.95 -13.66
CA SER A 12 -7.95 -2.09 -14.30
C SER A 12 -8.10 -2.24 -15.81
N THR A 13 -7.69 -1.22 -16.60
CA THR A 13 -7.85 -1.20 -18.06
C THR A 13 -6.86 -2.12 -18.80
N GLY A 14 -5.62 -2.23 -18.30
CA GLY A 14 -4.58 -3.06 -18.94
C GLY A 14 -4.74 -4.55 -18.69
N LEU A 15 -5.28 -4.93 -17.52
CA LEU A 15 -5.55 -6.32 -17.16
C LEU A 15 -6.76 -6.32 -16.20
N PRO A 16 -7.98 -6.56 -16.73
CA PRO A 16 -9.19 -6.59 -15.91
C PRO A 16 -9.10 -7.60 -14.78
N GLY A 17 -9.57 -7.23 -13.58
CA GLY A 17 -9.54 -8.10 -12.41
C GLY A 17 -8.13 -8.41 -11.87
N LYS A 18 -7.10 -7.68 -12.30
CA LYS A 18 -5.71 -7.96 -11.94
C LYS A 18 -5.50 -8.24 -10.44
N ASN A 19 -6.09 -7.43 -9.58
CA ASN A 19 -5.84 -7.51 -8.13
C ASN A 19 -6.36 -8.81 -7.50
N ILE A 20 -7.40 -9.41 -8.08
CA ILE A 20 -7.99 -10.67 -7.63
C ILE A 20 -7.60 -11.87 -8.49
N MET A 21 -6.82 -11.64 -9.55
CA MET A 21 -6.35 -12.72 -10.42
C MET A 21 -5.54 -13.74 -9.63
N PRO A 22 -5.79 -15.05 -9.80
CA PRO A 22 -5.07 -16.07 -9.06
C PRO A 22 -3.62 -16.20 -9.54
N ILE A 23 -2.71 -16.04 -8.61
CA ILE A 23 -1.26 -16.28 -8.77
C ILE A 23 -0.88 -17.34 -7.73
N LEU A 24 -0.33 -18.47 -8.16
CA LEU A 24 0.01 -19.60 -7.28
C LEU A 24 -1.16 -19.97 -6.33
N ASN A 25 -2.37 -20.06 -6.90
CA ASN A 25 -3.63 -20.41 -6.21
C ASN A 25 -4.13 -19.40 -5.17
N ARG A 26 -3.66 -18.14 -5.21
CA ARG A 26 -4.12 -17.06 -4.33
C ARG A 26 -4.38 -15.80 -5.14
N PRO A 27 -5.41 -14.98 -4.80
CA PRO A 27 -5.55 -13.64 -5.38
C PRO A 27 -4.25 -12.83 -5.28
N LEU A 28 -3.89 -12.10 -6.34
CA LEU A 28 -2.66 -11.30 -6.37
C LEU A 28 -2.53 -10.40 -5.13
N MET A 29 -3.60 -9.74 -4.71
CA MET A 29 -3.61 -8.87 -3.54
C MET A 29 -3.35 -9.59 -2.21
N SER A 30 -3.44 -10.91 -2.16
CA SER A 30 -3.13 -11.67 -0.93
C SER A 30 -1.66 -11.52 -0.52
N TYR A 31 -0.74 -11.33 -1.47
CA TYR A 31 0.69 -11.21 -1.18
C TYR A 31 1.04 -9.96 -0.37
N PRO A 32 0.69 -8.73 -0.79
CA PRO A 32 0.93 -7.55 0.03
C PRO A 32 0.14 -7.57 1.35
N LEU A 33 -1.05 -8.18 1.39
CA LEU A 33 -1.80 -8.38 2.63
C LEU A 33 -1.04 -9.30 3.60
N MET A 34 -0.48 -10.40 3.11
CA MET A 34 0.34 -11.31 3.93
C MET A 34 1.61 -10.62 4.42
N ALA A 35 2.29 -9.86 3.55
CA ALA A 35 3.47 -9.10 3.94
C ALA A 35 3.16 -8.11 5.07
N ALA A 36 2.07 -7.35 4.95
CA ALA A 36 1.62 -6.44 5.99
C ALA A 36 1.27 -7.18 7.30
N LYS A 37 0.55 -8.29 7.22
CA LYS A 37 0.17 -9.09 8.41
C LYS A 37 1.36 -9.75 9.12
N ASN A 38 2.43 -10.04 8.40
CA ASN A 38 3.64 -10.65 8.95
C ASN A 38 4.68 -9.61 9.40
N SER A 39 4.47 -8.32 9.10
CA SER A 39 5.31 -7.24 9.62
C SER A 39 5.12 -7.09 11.12
N LYS A 40 6.21 -6.78 11.83
CA LYS A 40 6.21 -6.50 13.29
C LYS A 40 5.54 -5.17 13.64
N TYR A 41 5.38 -4.28 12.65
CA TYR A 41 5.00 -2.89 12.87
C TYR A 41 3.63 -2.51 12.29
N CYS A 42 2.98 -3.37 11.51
CA CYS A 42 1.66 -3.09 10.96
C CYS A 42 0.58 -3.32 12.02
N ASP A 43 0.29 -2.29 12.84
CA ASP A 43 -0.70 -2.38 13.92
C ASP A 43 -2.12 -2.51 13.39
N ARG A 44 -2.46 -1.73 12.34
CA ARG A 44 -3.76 -1.75 11.67
C ARG A 44 -3.61 -1.68 10.17
N ILE A 45 -4.37 -2.52 9.46
CA ILE A 45 -4.34 -2.61 8.00
C ILE A 45 -5.68 -2.16 7.45
N PHE A 46 -5.63 -1.19 6.54
CA PHE A 46 -6.77 -0.61 5.85
C PHE A 46 -6.68 -0.91 4.36
N LEU A 47 -7.82 -1.17 3.75
CA LEU A 47 -7.94 -1.41 2.31
C LEU A 47 -8.89 -0.38 1.70
N SER A 48 -8.38 0.49 0.83
CA SER A 48 -9.21 1.43 0.08
C SER A 48 -9.54 0.84 -1.29
N THR A 49 -10.83 0.61 -1.53
CA THR A 49 -11.33 0.02 -2.78
C THR A 49 -12.75 0.48 -3.11
N ASP A 50 -13.05 0.52 -4.42
CA ASP A 50 -14.38 0.69 -5.01
C ASP A 50 -15.01 -0.66 -5.40
N ASP A 51 -14.23 -1.75 -5.36
CA ASP A 51 -14.59 -3.05 -5.92
C ASP A 51 -15.01 -4.04 -4.83
N HIS A 52 -16.17 -4.68 -5.06
CA HIS A 52 -16.76 -5.63 -4.12
C HIS A 52 -15.91 -6.91 -3.94
N ASP A 53 -15.30 -7.43 -5.00
CA ASP A 53 -14.53 -8.65 -4.91
C ASP A 53 -13.17 -8.42 -4.23
N ILE A 54 -12.54 -7.27 -4.48
CA ILE A 54 -11.35 -6.82 -3.76
C ILE A 54 -11.66 -6.67 -2.27
N ARG A 55 -12.80 -6.03 -1.94
CA ARG A 55 -13.28 -5.89 -0.56
C ARG A 55 -13.41 -7.24 0.14
N ARG A 56 -14.08 -8.19 -0.50
CA ARG A 56 -14.32 -9.52 0.05
C ARG A 56 -13.01 -10.29 0.34
N VAL A 57 -12.00 -10.15 -0.52
CA VAL A 57 -10.67 -10.69 -0.22
C VAL A 57 -10.06 -10.00 0.99
N GLY A 58 -10.13 -8.66 1.08
CA GLY A 58 -9.66 -7.91 2.26
C GLY A 58 -10.32 -8.36 3.56
N GLU A 59 -11.63 -8.55 3.55
CA GLU A 59 -12.40 -9.06 4.70
C GLU A 59 -11.91 -10.43 5.17
N SER A 60 -11.56 -11.33 4.24
CA SER A 60 -11.01 -12.64 4.60
C SER A 60 -9.65 -12.55 5.31
N PHE A 61 -8.94 -11.44 5.17
CA PHE A 61 -7.71 -11.12 5.89
C PHE A 61 -7.95 -10.32 7.19
N GLY A 62 -9.19 -9.92 7.48
CA GLY A 62 -9.54 -9.13 8.65
C GLY A 62 -9.03 -7.70 8.61
N VAL A 63 -8.93 -7.10 7.41
CA VAL A 63 -8.55 -5.70 7.25
C VAL A 63 -9.75 -4.77 7.33
N ILE A 64 -9.53 -3.51 7.64
CA ILE A 64 -10.57 -2.49 7.72
C ILE A 64 -10.78 -1.91 6.31
N ASN A 65 -11.98 -2.07 5.76
CA ASN A 65 -12.30 -1.52 4.45
C ASN A 65 -12.63 -0.02 4.54
N ILE A 66 -12.11 0.74 3.58
CA ILE A 66 -12.42 2.13 3.30
C ILE A 66 -13.13 2.18 1.95
N ASP A 67 -14.33 2.75 1.92
CA ASP A 67 -15.08 2.96 0.70
C ASP A 67 -14.42 4.05 -0.13
N ARG A 68 -13.88 3.67 -1.29
CA ARG A 68 -13.29 4.64 -2.21
C ARG A 68 -14.40 5.26 -3.06
N PRO A 69 -14.55 6.58 -3.07
CA PRO A 69 -15.50 7.27 -3.94
C PRO A 69 -15.20 7.02 -5.43
N ASP A 70 -16.24 6.95 -6.25
CA ASP A 70 -16.14 6.64 -7.68
C ASP A 70 -15.19 7.56 -8.44
N TYR A 71 -15.15 8.86 -8.09
CA TYR A 71 -14.25 9.82 -8.75
C TYR A 71 -12.76 9.52 -8.48
N LEU A 72 -12.43 8.79 -7.41
CA LEU A 72 -11.07 8.31 -7.10
C LEU A 72 -10.78 6.91 -7.66
N ALA A 73 -11.74 6.28 -8.30
CA ALA A 73 -11.60 4.95 -8.90
C ALA A 73 -11.46 5.00 -10.42
N THR A 74 -11.55 6.17 -11.04
CA THR A 74 -11.42 6.35 -12.49
C THR A 74 -10.01 6.05 -12.98
N LYS A 75 -9.86 5.84 -14.31
CA LYS A 75 -8.54 5.63 -14.93
C LYS A 75 -7.62 6.87 -14.83
N ASP A 76 -8.22 8.05 -14.74
CA ASP A 76 -7.52 9.33 -14.70
C ASP A 76 -7.25 9.82 -13.27
N ALA A 77 -7.84 9.16 -12.27
CA ALA A 77 -7.61 9.48 -10.86
C ALA A 77 -6.15 9.22 -10.46
N LEU A 78 -5.56 10.18 -9.79
CA LEU A 78 -4.19 10.04 -9.30
C LEU A 78 -4.16 9.17 -8.04
N ALA A 79 -3.14 8.34 -7.94
CA ALA A 79 -2.95 7.51 -6.74
C ALA A 79 -2.78 8.37 -5.47
N VAL A 80 -2.20 9.56 -5.59
CA VAL A 80 -2.00 10.48 -4.47
C VAL A 80 -3.34 10.94 -3.87
N ASP A 81 -4.36 11.19 -4.68
CA ASP A 81 -5.68 11.61 -4.19
C ASP A 81 -6.37 10.48 -3.42
N ALA A 82 -6.20 9.23 -3.88
CA ALA A 82 -6.68 8.06 -3.17
C ALA A 82 -5.91 7.82 -1.85
N TYR A 83 -4.63 8.17 -1.78
CA TYR A 83 -3.86 8.13 -0.53
C TYR A 83 -4.35 9.17 0.47
N ILE A 84 -4.54 10.41 0.02
CA ILE A 84 -5.05 11.49 0.88
C ILE A 84 -6.41 11.11 1.45
N HIS A 85 -7.34 10.66 0.59
CA HIS A 85 -8.64 10.18 1.05
C HIS A 85 -8.51 9.05 2.07
N GLY A 86 -7.69 8.03 1.77
CA GLY A 86 -7.47 6.91 2.68
C GLY A 86 -6.87 7.32 4.01
N TYR A 87 -5.92 8.26 4.00
CA TYR A 87 -5.33 8.83 5.22
C TYR A 87 -6.36 9.53 6.09
N GLU A 88 -7.22 10.38 5.49
CA GLU A 88 -8.28 11.08 6.23
C GLU A 88 -9.32 10.11 6.84
N GLU A 89 -9.67 9.03 6.12
CA GLU A 89 -10.54 7.99 6.68
C GLU A 89 -9.86 7.21 7.81
N ILE A 90 -8.57 6.93 7.69
CA ILE A 90 -7.77 6.30 8.76
C ILE A 90 -7.79 7.16 10.03
N LYS A 91 -7.55 8.46 9.91
CA LYS A 91 -7.60 9.39 11.06
C LYS A 91 -8.95 9.37 11.76
N LYS A 92 -10.05 9.32 11.01
CA LYS A 92 -11.40 9.23 11.60
C LYS A 92 -11.57 7.94 12.41
N VAL A 93 -11.05 6.81 11.90
CA VAL A 93 -11.16 5.51 12.58
C VAL A 93 -10.25 5.44 13.82
N LEU A 94 -9.04 6.03 13.74
CA LEU A 94 -8.06 6.00 14.82
C LEU A 94 -8.34 7.07 15.89
N GLY A 95 -8.97 8.18 15.50
CA GLY A 95 -9.13 9.36 16.37
C GLY A 95 -7.86 10.21 16.50
N GLU A 96 -6.78 9.83 15.83
CA GLU A 96 -5.47 10.51 15.84
C GLU A 96 -4.71 10.28 14.55
N ASP A 97 -3.67 11.05 14.31
CA ASP A 97 -2.73 10.80 13.21
C ASP A 97 -1.88 9.55 13.48
N PRO A 98 -1.71 8.65 12.49
CA PRO A 98 -0.75 7.56 12.64
C PRO A 98 0.69 8.13 12.70
N GLU A 99 1.54 7.53 13.51
CA GLU A 99 2.98 7.82 13.60
C GLU A 99 3.66 7.64 12.24
N ILE A 100 3.35 6.54 11.57
CA ILE A 100 3.82 6.19 10.24
C ILE A 100 2.64 5.63 9.45
N LEU A 101 2.50 6.07 8.19
CA LEU A 101 1.58 5.48 7.24
C LEU A 101 2.36 4.66 6.21
N ILE A 102 2.16 3.35 6.22
CA ILE A 102 2.72 2.42 5.24
C ILE A 102 1.79 2.36 4.04
N LEU A 103 2.30 2.62 2.84
CA LEU A 103 1.54 2.59 1.60
C LEU A 103 1.89 1.37 0.78
N LEU A 104 0.90 0.53 0.48
CA LEU A 104 1.03 -0.65 -0.36
C LEU A 104 0.00 -0.61 -1.50
N PHE A 105 0.27 -1.40 -2.53
CA PHE A 105 -0.66 -1.60 -3.64
C PHE A 105 -1.12 -3.06 -3.69
N CYS A 106 -2.39 -3.30 -4.05
CA CYS A 106 -2.93 -4.66 -4.24
C CYS A 106 -2.14 -5.49 -5.26
N ASN A 107 -1.45 -4.86 -6.22
CA ASN A 107 -0.63 -5.53 -7.21
C ASN A 107 0.86 -5.63 -6.84
N GLY A 108 1.24 -5.25 -5.63
CA GLY A 108 2.62 -5.33 -5.13
C GLY A 108 2.98 -6.71 -4.59
N ALA A 109 2.97 -7.73 -5.44
CA ALA A 109 3.14 -9.13 -5.03
C ALA A 109 4.52 -9.48 -4.45
N THR A 110 5.53 -8.66 -4.71
CA THR A 110 6.93 -8.94 -4.35
C THR A 110 7.38 -8.23 -3.08
N VAL A 111 6.50 -7.47 -2.43
CA VAL A 111 6.82 -6.85 -1.15
C VAL A 111 6.97 -7.91 -0.05
N LEU A 112 7.98 -7.77 0.78
CA LEU A 112 8.26 -8.65 1.90
C LEU A 112 8.03 -7.93 3.23
N SER A 113 7.63 -8.66 4.27
CA SER A 113 7.47 -8.12 5.63
C SER A 113 8.74 -7.47 6.15
N GLU A 114 9.89 -8.07 5.87
CA GLU A 114 11.20 -7.57 6.27
C GLU A 114 11.52 -6.19 5.65
N GLN A 115 11.08 -5.95 4.42
CA GLN A 115 11.25 -4.64 3.78
C GLN A 115 10.38 -3.57 4.44
N ILE A 116 9.18 -3.92 4.86
CA ILE A 116 8.29 -3.04 5.63
C ILE A 116 8.93 -2.71 6.98
N ASP A 117 9.37 -3.74 7.70
CA ASP A 117 10.00 -3.59 9.02
C ASP A 117 11.25 -2.71 8.94
N GLN A 118 12.10 -2.95 7.96
CA GLN A 118 13.31 -2.17 7.72
C GLN A 118 13.02 -0.69 7.43
N ALA A 119 12.00 -0.41 6.62
CA ALA A 119 11.62 0.96 6.32
C ALA A 119 11.13 1.71 7.57
N VAL A 120 10.37 1.05 8.44
CA VAL A 120 9.92 1.60 9.72
C VAL A 120 11.11 1.85 10.65
N GLU A 121 12.03 0.90 10.77
CA GLU A 121 13.23 1.04 11.61
C GLU A 121 14.13 2.20 11.16
N ILE A 122 14.28 2.40 9.85
CA ILE A 122 15.03 3.54 9.28
C ILE A 122 14.38 4.87 9.68
N LEU A 123 13.05 5.00 9.51
CA LEU A 123 12.34 6.23 9.85
C LEU A 123 12.39 6.53 11.36
N ARG A 124 12.26 5.52 12.21
CA ARG A 124 12.36 5.68 13.66
C ARG A 124 13.79 5.99 14.12
N GLY A 125 14.78 5.50 13.40
CA GLY A 125 16.20 5.69 13.73
C GLY A 125 16.77 7.05 13.35
N ASP A 126 16.09 7.83 12.49
CA ASP A 126 16.59 9.11 11.98
C ASP A 126 15.42 10.10 11.78
N SER A 127 15.23 10.98 12.74
CA SER A 127 14.16 12.00 12.74
C SER A 127 14.30 13.06 11.63
N SER A 128 15.41 13.08 10.90
CA SER A 128 15.57 13.96 9.73
C SER A 128 14.95 13.41 8.45
N LEU A 129 14.44 12.18 8.49
CA LEU A 129 13.81 11.51 7.35
C LEU A 129 12.30 11.64 7.41
N ASP A 130 11.69 12.09 6.33
CA ASP A 130 10.24 12.20 6.18
C ASP A 130 9.61 10.96 5.52
N SER A 131 10.40 10.16 4.80
CA SER A 131 9.90 8.98 4.10
C SER A 131 10.99 7.96 3.82
N ALA A 132 10.58 6.68 3.71
CA ALA A 132 11.40 5.58 3.21
C ALA A 132 10.65 4.88 2.09
N CYS A 133 11.33 4.50 1.00
CA CYS A 133 10.71 3.77 -0.10
C CYS A 133 11.65 2.72 -0.68
N THR A 134 11.06 1.63 -1.16
CA THR A 134 11.80 0.62 -1.90
C THR A 134 12.18 1.16 -3.27
N VAL A 135 13.41 0.88 -3.69
CA VAL A 135 13.95 1.26 -5.00
C VAL A 135 14.65 0.06 -5.63
N SER A 136 14.79 0.06 -6.94
CA SER A 136 15.61 -0.91 -7.65
C SER A 136 16.68 -0.19 -8.47
N SER A 137 17.82 -0.86 -8.69
CA SER A 137 18.89 -0.34 -9.55
C SER A 137 18.51 -0.32 -11.04
N TYR A 138 17.45 -1.04 -11.39
CA TYR A 138 16.93 -1.11 -12.76
C TYR A 138 15.77 -0.15 -12.93
N ASN A 139 15.98 0.88 -13.75
CA ASN A 139 14.93 1.85 -14.08
C ASN A 139 14.89 2.04 -15.61
N MET A 140 13.89 1.45 -16.26
CA MET A 140 13.65 1.64 -17.69
C MET A 140 12.70 2.80 -18.01
N TRP A 141 12.21 3.56 -17.02
CA TRP A 141 11.04 4.38 -17.24
C TRP A 141 11.29 5.85 -17.51
N SER A 142 12.22 6.50 -16.90
CA SER A 142 12.51 7.91 -17.19
C SER A 142 13.50 8.47 -16.15
N PRO A 143 14.51 9.23 -16.57
CA PRO A 143 15.38 9.96 -15.65
C PRO A 143 14.62 11.03 -14.82
N LEU A 144 13.46 11.52 -15.32
CA LEU A 144 12.62 12.49 -14.60
C LEU A 144 11.93 11.87 -13.34
N ARG A 145 11.84 10.55 -13.27
CA ARG A 145 11.30 9.82 -12.12
C ARG A 145 12.39 9.19 -11.25
N ALA A 146 13.64 9.34 -11.64
CA ALA A 146 14.76 8.83 -10.88
C ALA A 146 14.86 9.57 -9.52
N LYS A 147 15.10 8.81 -8.45
CA LYS A 147 15.36 9.37 -7.13
C LYS A 147 16.83 9.20 -6.80
N LYS A 148 17.44 10.21 -6.20
CA LYS A 148 18.80 10.11 -5.68
C LYS A 148 18.78 9.18 -4.47
N LEU A 149 19.64 8.17 -4.49
CA LEU A 149 19.82 7.29 -3.35
C LEU A 149 20.65 8.04 -2.30
N MET A 150 20.07 8.28 -1.14
CA MET A 150 20.75 8.96 -0.03
C MET A 150 21.44 7.99 0.93
N ARG A 151 20.92 6.76 1.06
CA ARG A 151 21.52 5.66 1.83
C ARG A 151 21.37 4.35 1.08
N THR A 152 22.41 3.55 1.10
CA THR A 152 22.37 2.14 0.69
C THR A 152 22.25 1.32 1.96
N VAL A 153 21.19 0.55 2.08
CA VAL A 153 21.09 -0.48 3.10
C VAL A 153 21.49 -1.79 2.41
N ASN A 154 22.60 -2.36 2.85
CA ASN A 154 23.09 -3.64 2.37
C ASN A 154 22.29 -4.80 2.95
#